data_1458384cff55e4019f4c2306a3073c53
#
_entry.id   1458384cff55e4019f4c2306a3073c53
#
_cell.length_a   1.000
_cell.length_b   1.000
_cell.length_c   1.000
_cell.angle_alpha   90.00
_cell.angle_beta   90.00
_cell.angle_gamma   90.00
#
_symmetry.space_group_name_H-M   'P 1'
#
loop_
_entity.id
_entity.type
_entity.pdbx_description
1 polymer ?
#
loop_
_entity_poly.entity_id
_entity_poly.type
_entity_poly.pdbx_seq_one_letter_code
_entity_poly.pdbx_strand_id
1 'polypeptide(L)'
;MSNIEELDMLEKRVTSGLNLFHLRVFLTVYDIRSISKTAELLGRSQPAISQAVNSLERTFDAKFFHRSTKGITATDEATTLWRRVKRALNSLDSFFDLMLKNFGQVPKNVSRHITMTQLNALKAVAEAGSFSAGAAISNKANPTIHRAARDLEQTVNVNLFERTSFGIKPTKVAIQLAQVAGVMEREIELAFAEIAKMSHQEKGNTAIGAMPMARSYIIPKAATEFKLQYPGHKISIVEGSYEYLLHDLMRGKLDILVGASRSLPEGIEIKEEPILTESIVLLMSRSHPLANKDDLAVDTLLTYPWILPRTSSPLRKTYEALFQVHNVAPPENVIECNSLSASRVILENSPSLMLLSEAQARHELMSGTMVSKQISGFNAQRTIVVQYREDSILTQTQIALIDHIKHIAQSESQIMD
;
A
#
# COMPACT_ATOMS: atom_id res chain seq x y z
N MET A 1 2.06 25.47 -13.44
CA MET A 1 1.64 24.26 -12.71
C MET A 1 1.83 23.09 -13.63
N SER A 2 2.56 22.07 -13.21
CA SER A 2 2.75 20.88 -14.03
C SER A 2 1.41 20.10 -14.12
N ASN A 3 1.20 19.38 -15.22
CA ASN A 3 0.02 18.49 -15.39
C ASN A 3 -0.16 17.49 -14.22
N ILE A 4 0.91 17.26 -13.46
CA ILE A 4 0.98 16.34 -12.30
C ILE A 4 0.40 17.00 -11.05
N GLU A 5 0.65 18.29 -10.81
CA GLU A 5 0.08 19.03 -9.66
C GLU A 5 -1.43 19.25 -9.84
N GLU A 6 -1.87 19.40 -11.07
CA GLU A 6 -3.28 19.54 -11.41
C GLU A 6 -4.06 18.23 -11.18
N LEU A 7 -3.43 17.07 -11.44
CA LEU A 7 -3.96 15.74 -11.18
C LEU A 7 -4.06 15.46 -9.67
N ASP A 8 -3.01 15.72 -8.91
CA ASP A 8 -3.00 15.53 -7.45
C ASP A 8 -4.04 16.43 -6.75
N MET A 9 -4.27 17.64 -7.31
CA MET A 9 -5.33 18.54 -6.84
C MET A 9 -6.73 18.10 -7.27
N LEU A 10 -6.90 17.53 -8.45
CA LEU A 10 -8.18 16.97 -8.92
C LEU A 10 -8.57 15.72 -8.13
N GLU A 11 -7.64 14.78 -7.90
CA GLU A 11 -7.89 13.59 -7.08
C GLU A 11 -8.26 13.97 -5.63
N LYS A 12 -7.55 14.90 -5.02
CA LYS A 12 -7.89 15.42 -3.69
C LYS A 12 -9.20 16.21 -3.66
N ARG A 13 -9.56 16.93 -4.72
CA ARG A 13 -10.86 17.61 -4.84
C ARG A 13 -11.99 16.61 -5.03
N VAL A 14 -11.79 15.56 -5.83
CA VAL A 14 -12.80 14.53 -6.07
C VAL A 14 -13.11 13.81 -4.75
N THR A 15 -12.12 13.34 -4.02
CA THR A 15 -12.35 12.60 -2.79
C THR A 15 -12.85 13.47 -1.63
N SER A 16 -12.37 14.72 -1.51
CA SER A 16 -12.80 15.63 -0.44
C SER A 16 -14.19 16.23 -0.65
N GLY A 17 -14.66 16.30 -1.89
CA GLY A 17 -15.98 16.88 -2.26
C GLY A 17 -17.08 15.86 -2.47
N LEU A 18 -16.77 14.56 -2.45
CA LEU A 18 -17.75 13.50 -2.66
C LEU A 18 -18.74 13.38 -1.51
N ASN A 19 -19.99 13.19 -1.88
CA ASN A 19 -21.07 12.93 -0.94
C ASN A 19 -21.44 11.44 -0.95
N LEU A 20 -21.27 10.74 0.17
CA LEU A 20 -21.61 9.32 0.30
C LEU A 20 -23.08 9.03 -0.04
N PHE A 21 -23.96 9.97 0.25
CA PHE A 21 -25.36 9.85 -0.15
C PHE A 21 -25.50 9.81 -1.68
N HIS A 22 -24.76 10.65 -2.43
CA HIS A 22 -24.79 10.63 -3.90
C HIS A 22 -24.29 9.29 -4.46
N LEU A 23 -23.23 8.70 -3.85
CA LEU A 23 -22.74 7.38 -4.23
C LEU A 23 -23.78 6.29 -3.99
N ARG A 24 -24.50 6.32 -2.86
CA ARG A 24 -25.61 5.39 -2.57
C ARG A 24 -26.77 5.56 -3.53
N VAL A 25 -27.13 6.82 -3.84
CA VAL A 25 -28.15 7.12 -4.87
C VAL A 25 -27.73 6.53 -6.21
N PHE A 26 -26.47 6.74 -6.63
CA PHE A 26 -25.96 6.22 -7.88
C PHE A 26 -26.06 4.69 -7.94
N LEU A 27 -25.64 3.97 -6.90
CA LEU A 27 -25.78 2.51 -6.83
C LEU A 27 -27.24 2.07 -6.99
N THR A 28 -28.15 2.73 -6.27
CA THR A 28 -29.56 2.39 -6.31
C THR A 28 -30.17 2.65 -7.69
N VAL A 29 -29.82 3.76 -8.36
CA VAL A 29 -30.26 4.06 -9.73
C VAL A 29 -29.69 3.04 -10.72
N TYR A 30 -28.41 2.65 -10.54
CA TYR A 30 -27.77 1.65 -11.39
C TYR A 30 -28.46 0.29 -11.28
N ASP A 31 -28.79 -0.16 -10.07
CA ASP A 31 -29.41 -1.47 -9.84
C ASP A 31 -30.90 -1.48 -10.27
N ILE A 32 -31.65 -0.42 -9.98
CA ILE A 32 -33.13 -0.34 -10.25
C ILE A 32 -33.46 0.16 -11.66
N ARG A 33 -32.56 0.92 -12.29
CA ARG A 33 -32.77 1.55 -13.63
C ARG A 33 -33.96 2.51 -13.68
N SER A 34 -34.35 3.13 -12.56
CA SER A 34 -35.49 4.04 -12.46
C SER A 34 -35.26 5.12 -11.40
N ILE A 35 -35.34 6.40 -11.82
CA ILE A 35 -35.25 7.55 -10.90
C ILE A 35 -36.45 7.59 -9.94
N SER A 36 -37.65 7.34 -10.45
CA SER A 36 -38.88 7.40 -9.64
C SER A 36 -38.88 6.32 -8.55
N LYS A 37 -38.60 5.06 -8.92
CA LYS A 37 -38.52 3.97 -7.94
C LYS A 37 -37.39 4.17 -6.94
N THR A 38 -36.24 4.73 -7.37
CA THR A 38 -35.14 5.09 -6.48
C THR A 38 -35.57 6.18 -5.49
N ALA A 39 -36.32 7.20 -5.97
CA ALA A 39 -36.82 8.26 -5.12
C ALA A 39 -37.78 7.73 -4.04
N GLU A 40 -38.70 6.86 -4.42
CA GLU A 40 -39.62 6.18 -3.50
C GLU A 40 -38.83 5.33 -2.45
N LEU A 41 -37.93 4.46 -2.90
CA LEU A 41 -37.15 3.59 -2.02
C LEU A 41 -36.30 4.36 -1.01
N LEU A 42 -35.69 5.48 -1.41
CA LEU A 42 -34.83 6.29 -0.57
C LEU A 42 -35.58 7.37 0.22
N GLY A 43 -36.92 7.50 0.06
CA GLY A 43 -37.71 8.53 0.71
C GLY A 43 -37.28 9.95 0.31
N ARG A 44 -36.98 10.17 -0.98
CA ARG A 44 -36.49 11.44 -1.52
C ARG A 44 -37.28 11.85 -2.75
N SER A 45 -37.24 13.14 -3.11
CA SER A 45 -37.85 13.62 -4.33
C SER A 45 -37.06 13.21 -5.57
N GLN A 46 -37.74 13.00 -6.71
CA GLN A 46 -37.08 12.69 -7.99
C GLN A 46 -36.06 13.76 -8.43
N PRO A 47 -36.31 15.08 -8.24
CA PRO A 47 -35.32 16.11 -8.49
C PRO A 47 -34.03 15.91 -7.65
N ALA A 48 -34.17 15.53 -6.37
CA ALA A 48 -32.99 15.28 -5.50
C ALA A 48 -32.17 14.09 -5.99
N ILE A 49 -32.80 13.00 -6.44
CA ILE A 49 -32.10 11.86 -7.04
C ILE A 49 -31.38 12.27 -8.33
N SER A 50 -32.07 13.00 -9.21
CA SER A 50 -31.48 13.49 -10.47
C SER A 50 -30.30 14.43 -10.21
N GLN A 51 -30.38 15.31 -9.21
CA GLN A 51 -29.33 16.22 -8.81
C GLN A 51 -28.11 15.45 -8.27
N ALA A 52 -28.33 14.42 -7.47
CA ALA A 52 -27.24 13.58 -6.95
C ALA A 52 -26.47 12.88 -8.08
N VAL A 53 -27.16 12.29 -9.05
CA VAL A 53 -26.54 11.68 -10.24
C VAL A 53 -25.79 12.72 -11.06
N ASN A 54 -26.44 13.86 -11.40
CA ASN A 54 -25.79 14.92 -12.17
C ASN A 54 -24.55 15.52 -11.45
N SER A 55 -24.57 15.53 -10.12
CA SER A 55 -23.40 15.96 -9.33
C SER A 55 -22.22 15.00 -9.52
N LEU A 56 -22.46 13.68 -9.51
CA LEU A 56 -21.42 12.68 -9.76
C LEU A 56 -20.94 12.73 -11.22
N GLU A 57 -21.85 12.84 -12.21
CA GLU A 57 -21.47 12.99 -13.62
C GLU A 57 -20.54 14.19 -13.83
N ARG A 58 -20.82 15.32 -13.17
CA ARG A 58 -19.92 16.50 -13.22
C ARG A 58 -18.60 16.26 -12.52
N THR A 59 -18.60 15.54 -11.37
CA THR A 59 -17.37 15.24 -10.62
C THR A 59 -16.45 14.34 -11.40
N PHE A 60 -16.98 13.33 -12.08
CA PHE A 60 -16.22 12.35 -12.86
C PHE A 60 -16.01 12.76 -14.34
N ASP A 61 -16.57 13.91 -14.74
CA ASP A 61 -16.59 14.36 -16.14
C ASP A 61 -17.03 13.26 -17.12
N ALA A 62 -18.09 12.53 -16.73
CA ALA A 62 -18.56 11.38 -17.46
C ALA A 62 -20.10 11.26 -17.39
N LYS A 63 -20.72 10.71 -18.45
CA LYS A 63 -22.14 10.38 -18.45
C LYS A 63 -22.32 8.95 -17.95
N PHE A 64 -23.15 8.78 -16.91
CA PHE A 64 -23.43 7.48 -16.33
C PHE A 64 -24.72 6.85 -16.86
N PHE A 65 -25.68 7.67 -17.27
CA PHE A 65 -26.95 7.15 -17.70
C PHE A 65 -27.49 7.85 -18.96
N HIS A 66 -27.93 7.05 -19.90
CA HIS A 66 -28.76 7.50 -21.02
C HIS A 66 -30.24 7.33 -20.66
N ARG A 67 -31.02 8.39 -20.89
CA ARG A 67 -32.49 8.38 -20.71
C ARG A 67 -33.15 8.20 -22.05
N SER A 68 -34.08 7.26 -22.14
CA SER A 68 -34.93 7.02 -23.30
C SER A 68 -36.37 6.83 -22.87
N THR A 69 -37.27 6.79 -23.83
CA THR A 69 -38.71 6.46 -23.62
C THR A 69 -38.92 5.03 -23.05
N LYS A 70 -37.90 4.16 -23.20
CA LYS A 70 -37.90 2.79 -22.67
C LYS A 70 -37.29 2.67 -21.29
N GLY A 71 -36.78 3.75 -20.69
CA GLY A 71 -36.17 3.75 -19.37
C GLY A 71 -34.72 4.28 -19.35
N ILE A 72 -33.95 3.87 -18.35
CA ILE A 72 -32.59 4.28 -18.12
C ILE A 72 -31.62 3.13 -18.45
N THR A 73 -30.61 3.40 -19.30
CA THR A 73 -29.51 2.48 -19.59
C THR A 73 -28.22 3.05 -19.01
N ALA A 74 -27.39 2.17 -18.44
CA ALA A 74 -26.08 2.57 -17.90
C ALA A 74 -25.03 2.54 -19.00
N THR A 75 -24.03 3.42 -18.88
CA THR A 75 -22.82 3.45 -19.70
C THR A 75 -21.75 2.49 -19.15
N ASP A 76 -20.64 2.30 -19.87
CA ASP A 76 -19.49 1.53 -19.39
C ASP A 76 -18.80 2.24 -18.22
N GLU A 77 -18.78 3.58 -18.25
CA GLU A 77 -18.28 4.41 -17.13
C GLU A 77 -19.14 4.19 -15.87
N ALA A 78 -20.46 4.11 -16.04
CA ALA A 78 -21.36 3.79 -14.92
C ALA A 78 -21.09 2.39 -14.36
N THR A 79 -20.82 1.42 -15.21
CA THR A 79 -20.52 0.04 -14.80
C THR A 79 -19.19 -0.01 -14.01
N THR A 80 -18.19 0.73 -14.46
CA THR A 80 -16.91 0.88 -13.78
C THR A 80 -17.07 1.54 -12.42
N LEU A 81 -17.79 2.66 -12.36
CA LEU A 81 -18.07 3.35 -11.09
C LEU A 81 -18.88 2.46 -10.13
N TRP A 82 -19.90 1.76 -10.62
CA TRP A 82 -20.73 0.87 -9.82
C TRP A 82 -19.91 -0.21 -9.12
N ARG A 83 -19.00 -0.88 -9.84
CA ARG A 83 -18.14 -1.91 -9.31
C ARG A 83 -17.29 -1.39 -8.15
N ARG A 84 -16.67 -0.23 -8.31
CA ARG A 84 -15.79 0.41 -7.33
C ARG A 84 -16.56 0.94 -6.12
N VAL A 85 -17.63 1.68 -6.35
CA VAL A 85 -18.46 2.28 -5.30
C VAL A 85 -19.19 1.22 -4.49
N LYS A 86 -19.70 0.17 -5.13
CA LYS A 86 -20.33 -0.96 -4.43
C LYS A 86 -19.36 -1.59 -3.44
N ARG A 87 -18.13 -1.83 -3.86
CA ARG A 87 -17.09 -2.37 -3.00
C ARG A 87 -16.75 -1.41 -1.86
N ALA A 88 -16.48 -0.14 -2.16
CA ALA A 88 -16.17 0.88 -1.18
C ALA A 88 -17.23 0.99 -0.08
N LEU A 89 -18.51 1.02 -0.46
CA LEU A 89 -19.62 1.12 0.49
C LEU A 89 -19.88 -0.20 1.22
N ASN A 90 -19.71 -1.35 0.57
CA ASN A 90 -19.86 -2.65 1.22
C ASN A 90 -18.81 -2.84 2.32
N SER A 91 -17.55 -2.40 2.12
CA SER A 91 -16.53 -2.46 3.16
C SER A 91 -16.92 -1.65 4.40
N LEU A 92 -17.48 -0.46 4.20
CA LEU A 92 -17.97 0.37 5.29
C LEU A 92 -19.19 -0.25 5.99
N ASP A 93 -20.15 -0.78 5.21
CA ASP A 93 -21.36 -1.42 5.73
C ASP A 93 -21.00 -2.68 6.53
N SER A 94 -20.12 -3.55 5.99
CA SER A 94 -19.65 -4.77 6.66
C SER A 94 -18.89 -4.47 7.96
N PHE A 95 -18.10 -3.41 8.00
CA PHE A 95 -17.43 -2.98 9.22
C PHE A 95 -18.44 -2.68 10.33
N PHE A 96 -19.48 -1.90 10.04
CA PHE A 96 -20.50 -1.55 11.03
C PHE A 96 -21.42 -2.73 11.39
N ASP A 97 -21.71 -3.63 10.47
CA ASP A 97 -22.44 -4.86 10.75
C ASP A 97 -21.68 -5.76 11.72
N LEU A 98 -20.37 -5.87 11.56
CA LEU A 98 -19.49 -6.60 12.49
C LEU A 98 -19.43 -5.91 13.85
N MET A 99 -19.33 -4.58 13.89
CA MET A 99 -19.37 -3.79 15.11
C MET A 99 -20.69 -3.96 15.86
N LEU A 100 -21.82 -3.94 15.15
CA LEU A 100 -23.14 -4.17 15.75
C LEU A 100 -23.23 -5.55 16.38
N LYS A 101 -22.71 -6.59 15.70
CA LYS A 101 -22.70 -7.97 16.24
C LYS A 101 -21.85 -8.09 17.50
N ASN A 102 -20.67 -7.45 17.52
CA ASN A 102 -19.70 -7.61 18.61
C ASN A 102 -19.99 -6.73 19.84
N PHE A 103 -20.54 -5.54 19.64
CA PHE A 103 -20.69 -4.53 20.70
C PHE A 103 -22.14 -4.16 20.99
N GLY A 104 -23.08 -4.42 20.08
CA GLY A 104 -24.51 -4.21 20.29
C GLY A 104 -24.97 -2.74 20.39
N GLN A 105 -24.03 -1.79 20.47
CA GLN A 105 -24.30 -0.35 20.74
C GLN A 105 -24.38 0.50 19.48
N VAL A 106 -23.88 -0.01 18.36
CA VAL A 106 -23.85 0.72 17.08
C VAL A 106 -25.26 0.77 16.49
N PRO A 107 -25.77 1.96 16.06
CA PRO A 107 -27.08 2.05 15.45
C PRO A 107 -27.18 1.23 14.15
N LYS A 108 -28.34 0.61 13.90
CA LYS A 108 -28.59 -0.09 12.62
C LYS A 108 -28.48 0.88 11.45
N ASN A 109 -27.86 0.43 10.35
CA ASN A 109 -27.63 1.23 9.14
C ASN A 109 -26.88 2.55 9.37
N VAL A 110 -26.06 2.61 10.42
CA VAL A 110 -25.31 3.83 10.80
C VAL A 110 -24.44 4.37 9.66
N SER A 111 -23.89 3.51 8.82
CA SER A 111 -23.10 3.90 7.66
C SER A 111 -23.80 4.85 6.70
N ARG A 112 -25.16 4.87 6.68
CA ARG A 112 -25.96 5.79 5.86
C ARG A 112 -25.95 7.23 6.37
N HIS A 113 -25.59 7.45 7.63
CA HIS A 113 -25.55 8.75 8.30
C HIS A 113 -24.15 9.34 8.39
N ILE A 114 -23.15 8.57 7.98
CA ILE A 114 -21.73 9.00 7.99
C ILE A 114 -21.44 9.82 6.73
N THR A 115 -20.59 10.83 6.88
CA THR A 115 -20.13 11.71 5.80
C THR A 115 -18.64 11.53 5.50
N MET A 116 -18.21 11.87 4.28
CA MET A 116 -16.78 11.91 3.93
C MET A 116 -15.99 12.86 4.82
N THR A 117 -16.58 13.98 5.22
CA THR A 117 -15.95 14.95 6.14
C THR A 117 -15.60 14.30 7.47
N GLN A 118 -16.51 13.49 8.02
CA GLN A 118 -16.29 12.76 9.27
C GLN A 118 -15.21 11.70 9.12
N LEU A 119 -15.24 10.91 8.04
CA LEU A 119 -14.22 9.88 7.77
C LEU A 119 -12.84 10.49 7.53
N ASN A 120 -12.77 11.60 6.82
CA ASN A 120 -11.51 12.31 6.59
C ASN A 120 -10.95 12.92 7.88
N ALA A 121 -11.81 13.43 8.77
CA ALA A 121 -11.37 13.91 10.08
C ALA A 121 -10.82 12.75 10.94
N LEU A 122 -11.51 11.60 10.95
CA LEU A 122 -11.06 10.39 11.64
C LEU A 122 -9.68 9.96 11.12
N LYS A 123 -9.50 9.83 9.80
CA LYS A 123 -8.24 9.45 9.18
C LYS A 123 -7.10 10.37 9.59
N ALA A 124 -7.32 11.68 9.47
CA ALA A 124 -6.32 12.70 9.81
C ALA A 124 -5.89 12.61 11.27
N VAL A 125 -6.83 12.45 12.20
CA VAL A 125 -6.52 12.34 13.64
C VAL A 125 -5.88 10.99 13.97
N ALA A 126 -6.34 9.89 13.36
CA ALA A 126 -5.78 8.56 13.57
C ALA A 126 -4.33 8.46 13.05
N GLU A 127 -4.00 9.17 11.99
CA GLU A 127 -2.65 9.24 11.43
C GLU A 127 -1.72 10.14 12.26
N ALA A 128 -2.20 11.30 12.65
CA ALA A 128 -1.41 12.32 13.33
C ALA A 128 -1.30 12.12 14.85
N GLY A 129 -2.15 11.29 15.43
CA GLY A 129 -2.21 11.06 16.88
C GLY A 129 -2.79 12.22 17.71
N SER A 130 -3.18 13.34 17.07
CA SER A 130 -3.84 14.47 17.75
C SER A 130 -4.73 15.29 16.81
N PHE A 131 -5.72 16.01 17.36
CA PHE A 131 -6.59 16.87 16.56
C PHE A 131 -5.82 18.01 15.89
N SER A 132 -4.88 18.64 16.61
CA SER A 132 -4.09 19.75 16.07
C SER A 132 -3.18 19.31 14.92
N ALA A 133 -2.49 18.18 15.09
CA ALA A 133 -1.65 17.63 14.01
C ALA A 133 -2.49 17.11 12.83
N GLY A 134 -3.64 16.48 13.09
CA GLY A 134 -4.59 16.08 12.06
C GLY A 134 -5.15 17.26 11.26
N ALA A 135 -5.42 18.37 11.92
CA ALA A 135 -5.85 19.62 11.28
C ALA A 135 -4.76 20.18 10.35
N ALA A 136 -3.50 20.18 10.79
CA ALA A 136 -2.35 20.63 10.00
C ALA A 136 -2.16 19.73 8.74
N ILE A 137 -2.18 18.40 8.90
CA ILE A 137 -2.03 17.44 7.77
C ILE A 137 -3.17 17.60 6.76
N SER A 138 -4.41 17.80 7.22
CA SER A 138 -5.57 17.93 6.34
C SER A 138 -5.79 19.35 5.79
N ASN A 139 -4.92 20.29 6.15
CA ASN A 139 -5.04 21.71 5.81
C ASN A 139 -6.43 22.28 6.14
N LYS A 140 -6.96 21.95 7.34
CA LYS A 140 -8.25 22.40 7.85
C LYS A 140 -8.09 23.03 9.23
N ALA A 141 -9.06 23.88 9.61
CA ALA A 141 -9.08 24.47 10.94
C ALA A 141 -9.29 23.38 12.02
N ASN A 142 -8.56 23.49 13.13
CA ASN A 142 -8.65 22.53 14.24
C ASN A 142 -10.10 22.34 14.77
N PRO A 143 -10.93 23.41 14.96
CA PRO A 143 -12.32 23.22 15.35
C PRO A 143 -13.15 22.39 14.36
N THR A 144 -12.86 22.49 13.07
CA THR A 144 -13.56 21.72 12.03
C THR A 144 -13.26 20.23 12.15
N ILE A 145 -11.99 19.85 12.31
CA ILE A 145 -11.57 18.45 12.50
C ILE A 145 -12.13 17.91 13.81
N HIS A 146 -11.99 18.67 14.89
CA HIS A 146 -12.50 18.26 16.20
C HIS A 146 -14.01 18.01 16.16
N ARG A 147 -14.79 18.94 15.59
CA ARG A 147 -16.24 18.79 15.47
C ARG A 147 -16.61 17.57 14.64
N ALA A 148 -16.04 17.44 13.43
CA ALA A 148 -16.36 16.32 12.55
C ALA A 148 -16.04 14.94 13.15
N ALA A 149 -14.91 14.83 13.87
CA ALA A 149 -14.54 13.61 14.57
C ALA A 149 -15.48 13.29 15.75
N ARG A 150 -15.89 14.30 16.53
CA ARG A 150 -16.87 14.13 17.62
C ARG A 150 -18.26 13.81 17.10
N ASP A 151 -18.70 14.47 16.03
CA ASP A 151 -19.97 14.15 15.36
C ASP A 151 -19.97 12.69 14.88
N LEU A 152 -18.83 12.17 14.40
CA LEU A 152 -18.69 10.76 14.04
C LEU A 152 -18.86 9.84 15.26
N GLU A 153 -18.18 10.11 16.38
CA GLU A 153 -18.35 9.34 17.64
C GLU A 153 -19.82 9.27 18.06
N GLN A 154 -20.52 10.40 18.02
CA GLN A 154 -21.95 10.46 18.34
C GLN A 154 -22.78 9.66 17.34
N THR A 155 -22.48 9.77 16.04
CA THR A 155 -23.22 9.05 14.99
C THR A 155 -23.07 7.54 15.14
N VAL A 156 -21.85 7.05 15.43
CA VAL A 156 -21.58 5.61 15.57
C VAL A 156 -21.85 5.08 16.97
N ASN A 157 -22.06 5.97 17.94
CA ASN A 157 -22.26 5.64 19.38
C ASN A 157 -21.11 4.79 19.94
N VAL A 158 -19.88 5.08 19.55
CA VAL A 158 -18.67 4.40 20.01
C VAL A 158 -17.57 5.42 20.22
N ASN A 159 -16.81 5.29 21.32
CA ASN A 159 -15.64 6.11 21.56
C ASN A 159 -14.54 5.76 20.56
N LEU A 160 -14.21 6.70 19.69
CA LEU A 160 -13.13 6.58 18.73
C LEU A 160 -11.80 7.15 19.25
N PHE A 161 -11.86 8.00 20.29
CA PHE A 161 -10.68 8.65 20.84
C PHE A 161 -10.69 8.60 22.37
N GLU A 162 -9.56 8.21 22.96
CA GLU A 162 -9.31 8.17 24.40
C GLU A 162 -8.44 9.34 24.81
N ARG A 163 -8.75 9.96 25.97
CA ARG A 163 -7.88 10.95 26.60
C ARG A 163 -6.76 10.26 27.36
N THR A 164 -5.55 10.71 27.14
CA THR A 164 -4.34 10.26 27.86
C THR A 164 -3.63 11.45 28.48
N SER A 165 -2.65 11.22 29.35
CA SER A 165 -1.79 12.27 29.92
C SER A 165 -0.99 13.04 28.85
N PHE A 166 -0.79 12.45 27.67
CA PHE A 166 -0.05 13.04 26.55
C PHE A 166 -0.96 13.61 25.46
N GLY A 167 -2.28 13.65 25.66
CA GLY A 167 -3.25 14.12 24.68
C GLY A 167 -4.31 13.10 24.33
N ILE A 168 -4.61 12.95 23.06
CA ILE A 168 -5.67 12.07 22.56
C ILE A 168 -5.03 10.92 21.79
N LYS A 169 -5.50 9.70 22.07
CA LYS A 169 -5.08 8.48 21.35
C LYS A 169 -6.29 7.87 20.61
N PRO A 170 -6.17 7.50 19.33
CA PRO A 170 -7.21 6.75 18.64
C PRO A 170 -7.35 5.35 19.24
N THR A 171 -8.60 4.88 19.39
CA THR A 171 -8.90 3.50 19.81
C THR A 171 -8.61 2.50 18.70
N LYS A 172 -8.59 1.19 19.01
CA LYS A 172 -8.47 0.15 17.97
C LYS A 172 -9.59 0.27 16.92
N VAL A 173 -10.80 0.57 17.34
CA VAL A 173 -11.95 0.77 16.45
C VAL A 173 -11.72 1.96 15.53
N ALA A 174 -11.20 3.09 16.05
CA ALA A 174 -10.87 4.25 15.25
C ALA A 174 -9.82 3.94 14.17
N ILE A 175 -8.79 3.18 14.53
CA ILE A 175 -7.73 2.76 13.59
C ILE A 175 -8.32 1.88 12.50
N GLN A 176 -9.14 0.89 12.84
CA GLN A 176 -9.79 0.00 11.88
C GLN A 176 -10.75 0.76 10.94
N LEU A 177 -11.58 1.66 11.50
CA LEU A 177 -12.48 2.47 10.68
C LEU A 177 -11.70 3.43 9.76
N ALA A 178 -10.57 3.98 10.23
CA ALA A 178 -9.69 4.80 9.40
C ALA A 178 -9.06 3.99 8.24
N GLN A 179 -8.75 2.71 8.46
CA GLN A 179 -8.30 1.80 7.40
C GLN A 179 -9.39 1.58 6.35
N VAL A 180 -10.60 1.24 6.79
CA VAL A 180 -11.76 1.07 5.89
C VAL A 180 -12.01 2.34 5.08
N ALA A 181 -11.96 3.50 5.73
CA ALA A 181 -12.14 4.80 5.06
C ALA A 181 -11.02 5.08 4.02
N GLY A 182 -9.78 4.68 4.31
CA GLY A 182 -8.67 4.81 3.36
C GLY A 182 -8.84 3.92 2.14
N VAL A 183 -9.21 2.66 2.34
CA VAL A 183 -9.50 1.71 1.24
C VAL A 183 -10.68 2.21 0.39
N MET A 184 -11.75 2.70 1.03
CA MET A 184 -12.90 3.28 0.34
C MET A 184 -12.50 4.47 -0.54
N GLU A 185 -11.69 5.38 -0.02
CA GLU A 185 -11.17 6.52 -0.77
C GLU A 185 -10.36 6.05 -1.98
N ARG A 186 -9.47 5.07 -1.79
CA ARG A 186 -8.66 4.51 -2.87
C ARG A 186 -9.51 3.87 -3.97
N GLU A 187 -10.56 3.15 -3.65
CA GLU A 187 -11.49 2.59 -4.66
C GLU A 187 -12.15 3.70 -5.51
N ILE A 188 -12.48 4.83 -4.91
CA ILE A 188 -13.06 5.98 -5.63
C ILE A 188 -12.01 6.65 -6.55
N GLU A 189 -10.77 6.80 -6.08
CA GLU A 189 -9.65 7.30 -6.91
C GLU A 189 -9.39 6.39 -8.11
N LEU A 190 -9.39 5.07 -7.90
CA LEU A 190 -9.22 4.09 -8.96
C LEU A 190 -10.40 4.14 -9.97
N ALA A 191 -11.64 4.35 -9.49
CA ALA A 191 -12.79 4.57 -10.38
C ALA A 191 -12.58 5.78 -11.27
N PHE A 192 -12.10 6.89 -10.69
CA PHE A 192 -11.81 8.11 -11.45
C PHE A 192 -10.74 7.87 -12.52
N ALA A 193 -9.65 7.19 -12.17
CA ALA A 193 -8.58 6.87 -13.11
C ALA A 193 -9.04 5.94 -14.25
N GLU A 194 -9.85 4.91 -13.94
CA GLU A 194 -10.39 3.98 -14.93
C GLU A 194 -11.37 4.69 -15.90
N ILE A 195 -12.25 5.56 -15.38
CA ILE A 195 -13.20 6.33 -16.19
C ILE A 195 -12.47 7.35 -17.07
N ALA A 196 -11.50 8.07 -16.53
CA ALA A 196 -10.69 9.01 -17.30
C ALA A 196 -9.95 8.33 -18.47
N LYS A 197 -9.48 7.09 -18.27
CA LYS A 197 -8.85 6.30 -19.33
C LYS A 197 -9.79 5.94 -20.46
N MET A 198 -11.08 5.71 -20.20
CA MET A 198 -12.08 5.47 -21.23
C MET A 198 -12.27 6.67 -22.17
N SER A 199 -12.01 7.89 -21.68
CA SER A 199 -12.00 9.13 -22.45
C SER A 199 -10.65 9.47 -23.09
N HIS A 200 -9.76 8.49 -23.32
CA HIS A 200 -8.40 8.63 -23.84
C HIS A 200 -7.49 9.55 -23.01
N GLN A 201 -7.81 9.78 -21.75
CA GLN A 201 -6.92 10.45 -20.82
C GLN A 201 -6.18 9.36 -20.04
N GLU A 202 -4.90 9.13 -20.39
CA GLU A 202 -4.04 8.20 -19.62
C GLU A 202 -3.68 8.82 -18.26
N LYS A 203 -4.64 8.83 -17.37
CA LYS A 203 -4.50 9.34 -16.01
C LYS A 203 -4.64 8.17 -15.04
N GLY A 204 -3.70 8.04 -14.13
CA GLY A 204 -3.73 7.04 -13.08
C GLY A 204 -2.47 7.11 -12.23
N ASN A 205 -2.54 6.56 -11.04
CA ASN A 205 -1.39 6.43 -10.17
C ASN A 205 -1.29 5.03 -9.59
N THR A 206 -0.08 4.56 -9.33
CA THR A 206 0.18 3.34 -8.57
C THR A 206 1.27 3.62 -7.55
N ALA A 207 0.99 3.33 -6.28
CA ALA A 207 1.93 3.43 -5.19
C ALA A 207 2.49 2.04 -4.86
N ILE A 208 3.81 1.90 -4.94
CA ILE A 208 4.53 0.64 -4.73
C ILE A 208 5.38 0.76 -3.48
N GLY A 209 5.13 -0.08 -2.48
CA GLY A 209 6.04 -0.31 -1.37
C GLY A 209 7.21 -1.18 -1.81
N ALA A 210 8.42 -0.70 -1.66
CA ALA A 210 9.62 -1.37 -2.15
C ALA A 210 10.55 -1.74 -1.00
N MET A 211 10.71 -3.04 -0.76
CA MET A 211 11.74 -3.56 0.15
C MET A 211 13.14 -3.45 -0.47
N PRO A 212 14.21 -3.47 0.33
CA PRO A 212 15.57 -3.15 -0.13
C PRO A 212 16.01 -3.82 -1.43
N MET A 213 15.73 -5.09 -1.62
CA MET A 213 16.10 -5.82 -2.83
C MET A 213 15.34 -5.28 -4.06
N ALA A 214 14.02 -5.21 -3.96
CA ALA A 214 13.16 -4.80 -5.06
C ALA A 214 13.44 -3.35 -5.51
N ARG A 215 13.75 -2.45 -4.57
CA ARG A 215 14.04 -1.03 -4.85
C ARG A 215 15.39 -0.80 -5.53
N SER A 216 16.36 -1.71 -5.34
CA SER A 216 17.71 -1.51 -5.87
C SER A 216 17.78 -1.64 -7.40
N TYR A 217 16.92 -2.47 -7.99
CA TYR A 217 16.98 -2.74 -9.42
C TYR A 217 15.61 -3.05 -10.05
N ILE A 218 14.88 -4.05 -9.54
CA ILE A 218 13.67 -4.59 -10.19
C ILE A 218 12.62 -3.50 -10.41
N ILE A 219 12.21 -2.82 -9.36
CA ILE A 219 11.15 -1.81 -9.44
C ILE A 219 11.57 -0.59 -10.28
N PRO A 220 12.76 0.02 -10.10
CA PRO A 220 13.19 1.12 -10.94
C PRO A 220 13.22 0.77 -12.42
N LYS A 221 13.75 -0.41 -12.79
CA LYS A 221 13.81 -0.86 -14.18
C LYS A 221 12.41 -1.11 -14.74
N ALA A 222 11.56 -1.85 -14.02
CA ALA A 222 10.17 -2.09 -14.42
C ALA A 222 9.38 -0.77 -14.58
N ALA A 223 9.55 0.18 -13.66
CA ALA A 223 8.92 1.48 -13.74
C ALA A 223 9.39 2.27 -14.97
N THR A 224 10.67 2.21 -15.32
CA THR A 224 11.22 2.88 -16.50
C THR A 224 10.61 2.30 -17.78
N GLU A 225 10.59 0.99 -17.93
CA GLU A 225 10.01 0.32 -19.10
C GLU A 225 8.50 0.55 -19.19
N PHE A 226 7.79 0.44 -18.07
CA PHE A 226 6.36 0.74 -18.00
C PHE A 226 6.03 2.17 -18.43
N LYS A 227 6.84 3.16 -18.04
CA LYS A 227 6.63 4.56 -18.42
C LYS A 227 6.77 4.84 -19.92
N LEU A 228 7.48 3.99 -20.66
CA LEU A 228 7.54 4.08 -22.13
C LEU A 228 6.18 3.75 -22.77
N GLN A 229 5.41 2.84 -22.19
CA GLN A 229 4.09 2.44 -22.68
C GLN A 229 2.95 3.28 -22.08
N TYR A 230 3.13 3.76 -20.84
CA TYR A 230 2.11 4.50 -20.07
C TYR A 230 2.66 5.85 -19.56
N PRO A 231 3.00 6.80 -20.45
CA PRO A 231 3.68 8.05 -20.07
C PRO A 231 2.87 8.91 -19.09
N GLY A 232 1.54 8.88 -19.19
CA GLY A 232 0.63 9.64 -18.32
C GLY A 232 0.40 9.00 -16.92
N HIS A 233 0.79 7.73 -16.72
CA HIS A 233 0.58 7.04 -15.43
C HIS A 233 1.67 7.41 -14.41
N LYS A 234 1.28 7.88 -13.23
CA LYS A 234 2.20 8.20 -12.13
C LYS A 234 2.57 6.91 -11.37
N ILE A 235 3.86 6.72 -11.10
CA ILE A 235 4.35 5.68 -10.22
C ILE A 235 5.00 6.35 -9.02
N SER A 236 4.61 5.92 -7.81
CA SER A 236 5.23 6.34 -6.56
C SER A 236 5.92 5.14 -5.93
N ILE A 237 7.22 5.22 -5.68
CA ILE A 237 8.01 4.18 -5.02
C ILE A 237 8.24 4.63 -3.59
N VAL A 238 7.71 3.88 -2.63
CA VAL A 238 7.76 4.18 -1.19
C VAL A 238 8.68 3.20 -0.48
N GLU A 239 9.60 3.71 0.31
CA GLU A 239 10.55 2.93 1.10
C GLU A 239 10.15 2.93 2.58
N GLY A 240 10.40 1.81 3.26
CA GLY A 240 10.12 1.72 4.69
C GLY A 240 10.43 0.35 5.27
N SER A 241 10.15 0.16 6.56
CA SER A 241 10.12 -1.19 7.14
C SER A 241 8.94 -1.98 6.58
N TYR A 242 9.03 -3.30 6.63
CA TYR A 242 7.92 -4.15 6.17
C TYR A 242 6.61 -3.84 6.88
N GLU A 243 6.69 -3.68 8.20
CA GLU A 243 5.53 -3.37 9.05
C GLU A 243 4.87 -2.04 8.64
N TYR A 244 5.69 -1.04 8.34
CA TYR A 244 5.21 0.27 7.85
C TYR A 244 4.55 0.14 6.48
N LEU A 245 5.23 -0.53 5.53
CA LEU A 245 4.71 -0.72 4.17
C LEU A 245 3.45 -1.59 4.15
N LEU A 246 3.41 -2.67 4.95
CA LEU A 246 2.22 -3.51 5.11
C LEU A 246 1.04 -2.72 5.68
N HIS A 247 1.29 -1.89 6.70
CA HIS A 247 0.28 -1.03 7.27
C HIS A 247 -0.27 -0.03 6.24
N ASP A 248 0.58 0.56 5.41
CA ASP A 248 0.16 1.47 4.34
C ASP A 248 -0.57 0.73 3.20
N LEU A 249 -0.19 -0.52 2.89
CA LEU A 249 -0.93 -1.39 1.98
C LEU A 249 -2.36 -1.65 2.47
N MET A 250 -2.50 -2.01 3.74
CA MET A 250 -3.82 -2.30 4.35
C MET A 250 -4.72 -1.06 4.46
N ARG A 251 -4.15 0.15 4.44
CA ARG A 251 -4.88 1.42 4.43
C ARG A 251 -5.17 1.97 3.03
N GLY A 252 -4.77 1.27 1.98
CA GLY A 252 -4.92 1.75 0.60
C GLY A 252 -3.99 2.90 0.21
N LYS A 253 -2.97 3.24 1.03
CA LYS A 253 -1.93 4.20 0.66
C LYS A 253 -0.92 3.61 -0.32
N LEU A 254 -0.74 2.27 -0.28
CA LEU A 254 -0.02 1.49 -1.27
C LEU A 254 -0.99 0.57 -2.00
N ASP A 255 -0.72 0.32 -3.26
CA ASP A 255 -1.44 -0.63 -4.09
C ASP A 255 -0.74 -1.98 -4.09
N ILE A 256 0.58 -1.96 -4.11
CA ILE A 256 1.46 -3.11 -4.29
C ILE A 256 2.61 -2.99 -3.29
N LEU A 257 3.05 -4.11 -2.74
CA LEU A 257 4.26 -4.22 -1.94
C LEU A 257 5.14 -5.33 -2.54
N VAL A 258 6.42 -5.04 -2.77
CA VAL A 258 7.38 -5.98 -3.35
C VAL A 258 8.54 -6.22 -2.41
N GLY A 259 8.76 -7.48 -2.06
CA GLY A 259 9.82 -7.87 -1.13
C GLY A 259 9.85 -9.36 -0.80
N ALA A 260 10.66 -9.76 0.17
CA ALA A 260 10.72 -11.13 0.62
C ALA A 260 9.41 -11.56 1.31
N SER A 261 8.91 -12.73 0.96
CA SER A 261 7.75 -13.34 1.62
C SER A 261 8.01 -13.53 3.11
N ARG A 262 6.97 -13.32 3.91
CA ARG A 262 7.01 -13.40 5.38
C ARG A 262 5.73 -13.97 5.94
N SER A 263 5.80 -14.50 7.16
CA SER A 263 4.59 -14.82 7.92
C SER A 263 3.80 -13.55 8.20
N LEU A 264 2.51 -13.59 7.89
CA LEU A 264 1.60 -12.47 8.11
C LEU A 264 1.10 -12.45 9.56
N PRO A 265 0.85 -11.25 10.12
CA PRO A 265 0.07 -11.14 11.35
C PRO A 265 -1.34 -11.71 11.18
N GLU A 266 -1.90 -12.21 12.26
CA GLU A 266 -3.26 -12.74 12.29
C GLU A 266 -4.29 -11.69 11.84
N GLY A 267 -5.23 -12.09 10.99
CA GLY A 267 -6.29 -11.22 10.47
C GLY A 267 -5.88 -10.29 9.34
N ILE A 268 -4.67 -10.43 8.80
CA ILE A 268 -4.26 -9.73 7.57
C ILE A 268 -4.40 -10.65 6.37
N GLU A 269 -5.21 -10.23 5.41
CA GLU A 269 -5.49 -10.97 4.17
C GLU A 269 -4.86 -10.26 2.99
N ILE A 270 -3.80 -10.86 2.43
CA ILE A 270 -3.12 -10.38 1.23
C ILE A 270 -2.87 -11.53 0.26
N LYS A 271 -2.90 -11.22 -1.02
CA LYS A 271 -2.39 -12.11 -2.07
C LYS A 271 -0.89 -11.93 -2.23
N GLU A 272 -0.20 -13.05 -2.36
CA GLU A 272 1.21 -13.10 -2.70
C GLU A 272 1.41 -13.82 -4.02
N GLU A 273 2.15 -13.18 -4.92
CA GLU A 273 2.58 -13.77 -6.19
C GLU A 273 4.10 -13.85 -6.22
N PRO A 274 4.69 -15.06 -6.23
CA PRO A 274 6.15 -15.22 -6.30
C PRO A 274 6.68 -14.70 -7.65
N ILE A 275 7.80 -13.96 -7.59
CA ILE A 275 8.42 -13.39 -8.79
C ILE A 275 9.84 -13.92 -9.03
N LEU A 276 10.59 -14.23 -7.98
CA LEU A 276 11.88 -14.90 -8.07
C LEU A 276 12.27 -15.54 -6.73
N THR A 277 13.22 -16.49 -6.79
CA THR A 277 13.95 -16.98 -5.61
C THR A 277 15.40 -16.54 -5.74
N GLU A 278 15.94 -15.93 -4.67
CA GLU A 278 17.31 -15.43 -4.65
C GLU A 278 18.15 -16.12 -3.56
N SER A 279 19.44 -16.28 -3.85
CA SER A 279 20.42 -16.83 -2.91
C SER A 279 20.98 -15.72 -2.02
N ILE A 280 21.22 -16.05 -0.76
CA ILE A 280 21.92 -15.20 0.19
C ILE A 280 23.38 -15.62 0.21
N VAL A 281 24.26 -14.66 -0.03
CA VAL A 281 25.71 -14.84 -0.11
C VAL A 281 26.42 -14.05 1.00
N LEU A 282 27.64 -14.45 1.31
CA LEU A 282 28.55 -13.68 2.14
C LEU A 282 29.20 -12.59 1.28
N LEU A 283 28.99 -11.34 1.64
CA LEU A 283 29.56 -10.17 0.98
C LEU A 283 30.71 -9.59 1.80
N MET A 284 31.78 -9.21 1.11
CA MET A 284 32.95 -8.58 1.72
C MET A 284 33.67 -7.68 0.71
N SER A 285 34.53 -6.80 1.21
CA SER A 285 35.41 -6.00 0.36
C SER A 285 36.33 -6.88 -0.50
N ARG A 286 36.66 -6.44 -1.69
CA ARG A 286 37.66 -7.13 -2.53
C ARG A 286 39.03 -7.25 -1.86
N SER A 287 39.38 -6.34 -0.97
CA SER A 287 40.62 -6.36 -0.19
C SER A 287 40.56 -7.23 1.07
N HIS A 288 39.41 -7.85 1.35
CA HIS A 288 39.22 -8.68 2.54
C HIS A 288 40.16 -9.92 2.52
N PRO A 289 40.74 -10.33 3.65
CA PRO A 289 41.65 -11.51 3.70
C PRO A 289 41.01 -12.82 3.19
N LEU A 290 39.67 -12.93 3.22
CA LEU A 290 38.94 -14.08 2.74
C LEU A 290 38.53 -13.97 1.27
N ALA A 291 38.73 -12.84 0.61
CA ALA A 291 38.22 -12.58 -0.75
C ALA A 291 38.68 -13.61 -1.80
N ASN A 292 39.92 -14.14 -1.65
CA ASN A 292 40.50 -15.10 -2.57
C ASN A 292 40.40 -16.56 -2.09
N LYS A 293 39.68 -16.82 -0.98
CA LYS A 293 39.46 -18.20 -0.52
C LYS A 293 38.18 -18.76 -1.17
N ASP A 294 38.25 -20.00 -1.64
CA ASP A 294 37.09 -20.65 -2.30
C ASP A 294 36.23 -21.42 -1.30
N ASP A 295 36.80 -21.93 -0.24
CA ASP A 295 36.10 -22.64 0.83
C ASP A 295 36.14 -21.84 2.12
N LEU A 296 34.95 -21.43 2.58
CA LEU A 296 34.76 -20.61 3.77
C LEU A 296 34.03 -21.40 4.87
N ALA A 297 34.84 -22.04 5.73
CA ALA A 297 34.33 -22.68 6.94
C ALA A 297 33.82 -21.62 7.95
N VAL A 298 32.73 -21.91 8.66
CA VAL A 298 32.10 -20.99 9.62
C VAL A 298 33.09 -20.54 10.71
N ASP A 299 33.96 -21.41 11.18
CA ASP A 299 34.98 -21.08 12.20
C ASP A 299 35.88 -19.91 11.77
N THR A 300 36.20 -19.82 10.48
CA THR A 300 37.01 -18.71 9.94
C THR A 300 36.23 -17.38 10.01
N LEU A 301 34.93 -17.41 9.96
CA LEU A 301 34.07 -16.21 9.96
C LEU A 301 33.89 -15.62 11.38
N LEU A 302 34.17 -16.42 12.43
CA LEU A 302 33.99 -16.00 13.82
C LEU A 302 34.98 -14.88 14.24
N THR A 303 36.12 -14.77 13.55
CA THR A 303 37.16 -13.81 13.88
C THR A 303 36.96 -12.41 13.31
N TYR A 304 35.98 -12.24 12.43
CA TYR A 304 35.70 -10.99 11.75
C TYR A 304 34.50 -10.25 12.32
N PRO A 305 34.46 -8.91 12.25
CA PRO A 305 33.28 -8.15 12.59
C PRO A 305 32.15 -8.36 11.55
N TRP A 306 30.90 -8.23 11.97
CA TRP A 306 29.75 -8.43 11.12
C TRP A 306 28.87 -7.18 11.02
N ILE A 307 28.34 -6.94 9.84
CA ILE A 307 27.27 -5.96 9.62
C ILE A 307 25.96 -6.71 9.58
N LEU A 308 25.03 -6.36 10.47
CA LEU A 308 23.76 -7.04 10.64
C LEU A 308 22.59 -6.08 10.47
N PRO A 309 21.48 -6.52 9.88
CA PRO A 309 20.25 -5.74 9.93
C PRO A 309 19.59 -5.85 11.31
N ARG A 310 18.51 -5.06 11.53
CA ARG A 310 17.69 -5.12 12.75
C ARG A 310 17.22 -6.54 13.03
N THR A 311 16.98 -6.82 14.32
CA THR A 311 16.52 -8.14 14.80
C THR A 311 15.22 -8.63 14.17
N SER A 312 14.30 -7.73 13.76
CA SER A 312 13.06 -8.08 13.06
C SER A 312 13.25 -8.49 11.59
N SER A 313 14.45 -8.33 11.02
CA SER A 313 14.73 -8.67 9.62
C SER A 313 14.83 -10.17 9.38
N PRO A 314 14.23 -10.74 8.30
CA PRO A 314 14.48 -12.13 7.91
C PRO A 314 15.96 -12.47 7.72
N LEU A 315 16.75 -11.53 7.22
CA LEU A 315 18.18 -11.72 7.03
C LEU A 315 18.95 -11.86 8.35
N ARG A 316 18.44 -11.25 9.45
CA ARG A 316 18.97 -11.50 10.80
C ARG A 316 18.77 -12.94 11.23
N LYS A 317 17.58 -13.50 10.97
CA LYS A 317 17.30 -14.93 11.23
C LYS A 317 18.18 -15.85 10.40
N THR A 318 18.47 -15.47 9.15
CA THR A 318 19.41 -16.21 8.28
C THR A 318 20.83 -16.21 8.87
N TYR A 319 21.27 -15.06 9.39
CA TYR A 319 22.56 -14.98 10.09
C TYR A 319 22.59 -15.88 11.33
N GLU A 320 21.58 -15.84 12.17
CA GLU A 320 21.50 -16.66 13.38
C GLU A 320 21.46 -18.16 13.03
N ALA A 321 20.71 -18.54 11.99
CA ALA A 321 20.64 -19.91 11.49
C ALA A 321 21.97 -20.43 10.97
N LEU A 322 22.81 -19.58 10.34
CA LEU A 322 24.15 -19.95 9.90
C LEU A 322 24.99 -20.53 11.03
N PHE A 323 25.03 -19.86 12.17
CA PHE A 323 25.83 -20.32 13.33
C PHE A 323 25.15 -21.46 14.08
N GLN A 324 23.83 -21.44 14.14
CA GLN A 324 23.05 -22.51 14.79
C GLN A 324 23.25 -23.88 14.10
N VAL A 325 23.21 -23.91 12.76
CA VAL A 325 23.42 -25.16 11.99
C VAL A 325 24.82 -25.75 12.25
N HIS A 326 25.81 -24.91 12.52
CA HIS A 326 27.19 -25.35 12.81
C HIS A 326 27.46 -25.51 14.31
N ASN A 327 26.45 -25.36 15.18
CA ASN A 327 26.58 -25.46 16.65
C ASN A 327 27.65 -24.54 17.26
N VAL A 328 27.81 -23.33 16.73
CA VAL A 328 28.74 -22.32 17.23
C VAL A 328 28.00 -21.05 17.63
N ALA A 329 28.53 -20.33 18.61
CA ALA A 329 27.96 -19.03 18.99
C ALA A 329 28.32 -17.96 17.94
N PRO A 330 27.36 -17.09 17.55
CA PRO A 330 27.66 -16.01 16.63
C PRO A 330 28.63 -14.98 17.22
N PRO A 331 29.43 -14.30 16.36
CA PRO A 331 30.33 -13.24 16.82
C PRO A 331 29.58 -12.09 17.53
N GLU A 332 30.18 -11.57 18.62
CA GLU A 332 29.66 -10.40 19.35
C GLU A 332 30.09 -9.08 18.71
N ASN A 333 31.16 -9.08 17.90
CA ASN A 333 31.66 -7.89 17.22
C ASN A 333 30.74 -7.57 16.02
N VAL A 334 29.69 -6.79 16.27
CA VAL A 334 28.67 -6.48 15.28
C VAL A 334 28.39 -4.98 15.16
N ILE A 335 28.12 -4.54 13.94
CA ILE A 335 27.56 -3.21 13.63
C ILE A 335 26.15 -3.42 13.13
N GLU A 336 25.14 -2.91 13.84
CA GLU A 336 23.77 -2.94 13.33
C GLU A 336 23.55 -1.82 12.30
N CYS A 337 23.28 -2.20 11.05
CA CYS A 337 23.06 -1.27 9.95
C CYS A 337 22.00 -1.77 8.98
N ASN A 338 20.96 -0.93 8.70
CA ASN A 338 19.91 -1.23 7.73
C ASN A 338 20.09 -0.51 6.39
N SER A 339 21.08 0.35 6.28
CA SER A 339 21.36 1.12 5.06
C SER A 339 22.43 0.41 4.24
N LEU A 340 22.08 -0.01 3.02
CA LEU A 340 23.04 -0.63 2.11
C LEU A 340 24.20 0.33 1.76
N SER A 341 23.91 1.61 1.56
CA SER A 341 24.94 2.62 1.28
C SER A 341 25.91 2.82 2.45
N ALA A 342 25.41 2.81 3.69
CA ALA A 342 26.28 2.86 4.86
C ALA A 342 27.08 1.56 5.03
N SER A 343 26.45 0.40 4.84
CA SER A 343 27.12 -0.91 4.90
C SER A 343 28.24 -1.02 3.88
N ARG A 344 28.08 -0.45 2.69
CA ARG A 344 29.12 -0.36 1.65
C ARG A 344 30.38 0.34 2.19
N VAL A 345 30.22 1.51 2.78
CA VAL A 345 31.33 2.27 3.34
C VAL A 345 32.04 1.50 4.47
N ILE A 346 31.27 0.80 5.32
CA ILE A 346 31.84 -0.02 6.39
C ILE A 346 32.65 -1.18 5.80
N LEU A 347 32.10 -1.92 4.81
CA LEU A 347 32.79 -3.02 4.16
C LEU A 347 34.08 -2.59 3.45
N GLU A 348 34.07 -1.41 2.81
CA GLU A 348 35.27 -0.89 2.13
C GLU A 348 36.39 -0.46 3.08
N ASN A 349 36.03 -0.08 4.31
CA ASN A 349 36.98 0.46 5.29
C ASN A 349 37.25 -0.45 6.49
N SER A 350 36.75 -1.68 6.48
CA SER A 350 36.97 -2.64 7.57
C SER A 350 36.96 -4.09 7.07
N PRO A 351 37.51 -5.05 7.79
CA PRO A 351 37.40 -6.46 7.47
C PRO A 351 36.05 -7.03 7.92
N SER A 352 34.96 -6.30 7.68
CA SER A 352 33.62 -6.73 8.06
C SER A 352 33.01 -7.67 7.02
N LEU A 353 32.14 -8.55 7.50
CA LEU A 353 31.35 -9.49 6.71
C LEU A 353 29.87 -9.12 6.78
N MET A 354 29.12 -9.43 5.72
CA MET A 354 27.69 -9.19 5.67
C MET A 354 27.02 -10.30 4.87
N LEU A 355 25.87 -10.79 5.33
CA LEU A 355 24.97 -11.56 4.48
C LEU A 355 24.09 -10.61 3.66
N LEU A 356 23.97 -10.85 2.37
CA LEU A 356 23.12 -10.08 1.47
C LEU A 356 22.68 -10.95 0.31
N SER A 357 21.61 -10.59 -0.38
CA SER A 357 21.35 -11.22 -1.66
C SER A 357 22.29 -10.68 -2.74
N GLU A 358 22.68 -11.54 -3.64
CA GLU A 358 23.57 -11.18 -4.73
C GLU A 358 22.99 -10.08 -5.61
N ALA A 359 21.69 -10.13 -5.84
CA ALA A 359 20.95 -9.10 -6.57
C ALA A 359 21.06 -7.71 -5.93
N GLN A 360 21.07 -7.62 -4.58
CA GLN A 360 21.26 -6.34 -3.89
C GLN A 360 22.69 -5.79 -4.02
N ALA A 361 23.68 -6.67 -4.08
CA ALA A 361 25.10 -6.33 -4.19
C ALA A 361 25.56 -6.17 -5.65
N ARG A 362 24.68 -6.33 -6.65
CA ARG A 362 25.01 -6.37 -8.07
C ARG A 362 25.95 -5.25 -8.52
N HIS A 363 25.68 -4.01 -8.13
CA HIS A 363 26.48 -2.86 -8.53
C HIS A 363 27.92 -2.98 -8.03
N GLU A 364 28.10 -3.36 -6.78
CA GLU A 364 29.38 -3.54 -6.12
C GLU A 364 30.17 -4.74 -6.68
N LEU A 365 29.48 -5.81 -7.01
CA LEU A 365 30.06 -7.00 -7.64
C LEU A 365 30.52 -6.67 -9.06
N MET A 366 29.67 -6.00 -9.86
CA MET A 366 30.04 -5.61 -11.23
C MET A 366 31.17 -4.57 -11.28
N SER A 367 31.20 -3.63 -10.32
CA SER A 367 32.30 -2.64 -10.20
C SER A 367 33.60 -3.26 -9.67
N GLY A 368 33.54 -4.50 -9.16
CA GLY A 368 34.68 -5.19 -8.58
C GLY A 368 35.15 -4.64 -7.23
N THR A 369 34.36 -3.77 -6.58
CA THR A 369 34.72 -3.23 -5.26
C THR A 369 34.47 -4.25 -4.14
N MET A 370 33.52 -5.17 -4.36
CA MET A 370 33.19 -6.25 -3.43
C MET A 370 33.21 -7.61 -4.12
N VAL A 371 33.24 -8.65 -3.32
CA VAL A 371 33.12 -10.04 -3.75
C VAL A 371 32.07 -10.75 -2.92
N SER A 372 31.34 -11.65 -3.58
CA SER A 372 30.41 -12.58 -2.94
C SER A 372 31.06 -13.96 -2.83
N LYS A 373 30.73 -14.68 -1.77
CA LYS A 373 31.15 -16.05 -1.53
C LYS A 373 30.02 -16.87 -0.96
N GLN A 374 29.98 -18.14 -1.33
CA GLN A 374 29.15 -19.14 -0.65
C GLN A 374 29.86 -19.60 0.64
N ILE A 375 29.06 -19.97 1.64
CA ILE A 375 29.57 -20.51 2.91
C ILE A 375 29.39 -22.02 2.87
N SER A 376 30.46 -22.76 3.16
CA SER A 376 30.44 -24.22 3.13
C SER A 376 29.40 -24.79 4.09
N GLY A 377 28.58 -25.71 3.57
CA GLY A 377 27.50 -26.32 4.36
C GLY A 377 26.31 -25.41 4.68
N PHE A 378 26.24 -24.21 4.11
CA PHE A 378 25.12 -23.29 4.32
C PHE A 378 24.60 -22.74 2.99
N ASN A 379 23.34 -23.04 2.69
CA ASN A 379 22.62 -22.50 1.55
C ASN A 379 21.31 -21.87 2.03
N ALA A 380 21.22 -20.58 1.90
CA ALA A 380 20.03 -19.84 2.29
C ALA A 380 19.40 -19.16 1.06
N GLN A 381 18.13 -19.40 0.88
CA GLN A 381 17.33 -18.82 -0.21
C GLN A 381 16.11 -18.10 0.37
N ARG A 382 15.61 -17.13 -0.36
CA ARG A 382 14.34 -16.48 -0.04
C ARG A 382 13.52 -16.20 -1.30
N THR A 383 12.22 -16.34 -1.17
CA THR A 383 11.28 -16.01 -2.25
C THR A 383 10.90 -14.55 -2.17
N ILE A 384 11.00 -13.86 -3.30
CA ILE A 384 10.53 -12.49 -3.48
C ILE A 384 9.14 -12.55 -4.10
N VAL A 385 8.24 -11.76 -3.57
CA VAL A 385 6.81 -11.75 -3.94
C VAL A 385 6.33 -10.34 -4.24
N VAL A 386 5.33 -10.26 -5.09
CA VAL A 386 4.42 -9.11 -5.19
C VAL A 386 3.24 -9.38 -4.28
N GLN A 387 2.94 -8.44 -3.40
CA GLN A 387 1.83 -8.51 -2.44
C GLN A 387 0.82 -7.40 -2.72
N TYR A 388 -0.45 -7.71 -2.62
CA TYR A 388 -1.55 -6.75 -2.65
C TYR A 388 -2.73 -7.26 -1.82
N ARG A 389 -3.63 -6.38 -1.38
CA ARG A 389 -4.77 -6.80 -0.56
C ARG A 389 -5.60 -7.87 -1.26
N GLU A 390 -5.99 -8.91 -0.54
CA GLU A 390 -6.82 -10.03 -1.05
C GLU A 390 -8.10 -9.51 -1.70
N ASP A 391 -8.71 -8.52 -1.09
CA ASP A 391 -9.94 -7.91 -1.53
C ASP A 391 -9.75 -6.86 -2.65
N SER A 392 -8.51 -6.53 -3.12
CA SER A 392 -8.31 -5.49 -4.14
C SER A 392 -8.70 -5.95 -5.56
N ILE A 393 -9.30 -5.03 -6.31
CA ILE A 393 -9.51 -5.20 -7.76
C ILE A 393 -8.44 -4.36 -8.45
N LEU A 394 -7.42 -5.01 -8.97
CA LEU A 394 -6.37 -4.34 -9.71
C LEU A 394 -6.90 -3.74 -11.02
N THR A 395 -6.44 -2.54 -11.37
CA THR A 395 -6.71 -1.95 -12.68
C THR A 395 -5.86 -2.63 -13.76
N GLN A 396 -6.23 -2.50 -15.02
CA GLN A 396 -5.44 -3.05 -16.14
C GLN A 396 -4.00 -2.49 -16.16
N THR A 397 -3.83 -1.21 -15.77
CA THR A 397 -2.51 -0.59 -15.66
C THR A 397 -1.69 -1.13 -14.48
N GLN A 398 -2.32 -1.45 -13.35
CA GLN A 398 -1.64 -2.10 -12.22
C GLN A 398 -1.23 -3.53 -12.57
N ILE A 399 -2.08 -4.28 -13.28
CA ILE A 399 -1.75 -5.63 -13.79
C ILE A 399 -0.55 -5.55 -14.74
N ALA A 400 -0.59 -4.64 -15.71
CA ALA A 400 0.53 -4.45 -16.65
C ALA A 400 1.84 -4.09 -15.91
N LEU A 401 1.78 -3.27 -14.85
CA LEU A 401 2.95 -2.93 -14.06
C LEU A 401 3.50 -4.16 -13.28
N ILE A 402 2.62 -4.97 -12.72
CA ILE A 402 3.01 -6.24 -12.08
C ILE A 402 3.67 -7.17 -13.08
N ASP A 403 3.15 -7.26 -14.30
CA ASP A 403 3.73 -8.10 -15.36
C ASP A 403 5.13 -7.60 -15.76
N HIS A 404 5.36 -6.28 -15.84
CA HIS A 404 6.71 -5.72 -16.04
C HIS A 404 7.64 -6.08 -14.87
N ILE A 405 7.17 -5.98 -13.63
CA ILE A 405 7.96 -6.37 -12.45
C ILE A 405 8.36 -7.84 -12.52
N LYS A 406 7.42 -8.74 -12.86
CA LYS A 406 7.69 -10.17 -13.03
C LYS A 406 8.68 -10.44 -14.14
N HIS A 407 8.50 -9.81 -15.30
CA HIS A 407 9.40 -9.96 -16.45
C HIS A 407 10.83 -9.57 -16.11
N ILE A 408 11.01 -8.42 -15.45
CA ILE A 408 12.34 -7.97 -15.01
C ILE A 408 12.93 -8.93 -13.97
N ALA A 409 12.14 -9.42 -13.01
CA ALA A 409 12.61 -10.36 -12.01
C ALA A 409 13.09 -11.68 -12.63
N GLN A 410 12.35 -12.22 -13.62
CA GLN A 410 12.71 -13.44 -14.33
C GLN A 410 13.96 -13.29 -15.21
N SER A 411 14.09 -12.15 -15.92
CA SER A 411 15.28 -11.87 -16.73
C SER A 411 16.55 -11.76 -15.87
N GLU A 412 16.43 -11.30 -14.63
CA GLU A 412 17.56 -11.25 -13.69
C GLU A 412 18.00 -12.64 -13.21
N SER A 413 17.07 -13.55 -12.94
CA SER A 413 17.41 -14.91 -12.54
C SER A 413 18.26 -15.62 -13.60
N GLN A 414 17.98 -15.38 -14.91
CA GLN A 414 18.72 -16.01 -16.02
C GLN A 414 20.14 -15.43 -16.24
N ILE A 415 20.44 -14.25 -15.72
CA ILE A 415 21.75 -13.59 -15.86
C ILE A 415 22.68 -14.01 -14.70
N MET A 416 22.12 -14.48 -13.59
CA MET A 416 22.86 -14.86 -12.38
C MET A 416 23.19 -16.37 -12.33
N ASP A 417 22.51 -17.18 -13.13
CA ASP A 417 22.84 -18.61 -13.39
C ASP A 417 23.91 -18.71 -14.49
#